data_d4264b7ddb211c1a4facc35ab5e16e0e
#
_entry.id   d4264b7ddb211c1a4facc35ab5e16e0e
#
_cell.length_a   1.000
_cell.length_b   1.000
_cell.length_c   1.000
_cell.angle_alpha   90.00
_cell.angle_beta   90.00
_cell.angle_gamma   90.00
#
_symmetry.space_group_name_H-M   'P 1'
#
loop_
_entity.id
_entity.type
_entity.pdbx_description
1 polymer ?
#
loop_
_entity_poly.entity_id
_entity_poly.type
_entity_poly.pdbx_seq_one_letter_code
_entity_poly.pdbx_strand_id
1 'polypeptide(L)'
;MLNMGQFARPLQALCLGLGLVAMVAGVTPARSQTAPITPTPIPTQAPAKDGMAPVPGSQLWYWDTGGQGTPIVLLHPATGSGLIWGYQQPVFAKAGYRVIGYSRRGYINSAPFDRNNAGIGSEDLRALVDHLGLGRFHLVASAAGGSIASDFAFSYQPRLLSLTISSNSFGVRDGEIAKAATFIRPKGWDEMPAEFRELGPSYRAANPEGVKAWMELEHKAVIGREFRQPLKNEITQARLKELKVPVLLIAGAADMSTPPSLSRMIAAEIAGSRVAFIPESGHSSYWEQPELFNRAVLDHVGAVK
;
A
#
# COMPACT_ATOMS: atom_id res chain seq x y z
N MET A 1 -91.52 -39.07 18.11
CA MET A 1 -92.34 -38.07 17.36
C MET A 1 -91.36 -37.33 16.42
N LEU A 2 -91.64 -37.49 15.12
CA LEU A 2 -91.44 -36.55 14.04
C LEU A 2 -90.05 -35.92 13.93
N ASN A 3 -89.36 -35.94 12.86
CA ASN A 3 -89.55 -36.28 11.44
C ASN A 3 -88.69 -35.26 10.64
N MET A 4 -88.21 -35.71 9.54
CA MET A 4 -87.79 -34.94 8.38
C MET A 4 -86.47 -34.17 8.54
N GLY A 5 -85.40 -34.39 7.83
CA GLY A 5 -85.35 -34.70 6.39
C GLY A 5 -84.98 -33.46 5.65
N GLN A 6 -83.79 -33.38 5.04
CA GLN A 6 -83.64 -32.96 3.65
C GLN A 6 -82.16 -32.61 3.30
N PHE A 7 -81.72 -33.31 2.36
CA PHE A 7 -80.86 -32.99 1.24
C PHE A 7 -80.09 -31.64 1.25
N ALA A 8 -78.77 -31.70 1.27
CA ALA A 8 -77.94 -30.67 0.66
C ALA A 8 -76.79 -31.33 -0.14
N ARG A 9 -76.73 -31.01 -1.40
CA ARG A 9 -75.79 -31.45 -2.40
C ARG A 9 -74.37 -30.95 -2.08
N PRO A 10 -73.28 -31.66 -2.43
CA PRO A 10 -71.95 -31.12 -2.29
C PRO A 10 -71.64 -30.19 -3.47
N LEU A 11 -71.19 -28.95 -3.20
CA LEU A 11 -70.50 -28.09 -4.13
C LEU A 11 -69.10 -28.63 -4.32
N GLN A 12 -68.79 -29.02 -5.56
CA GLN A 12 -67.43 -29.27 -5.98
C GLN A 12 -66.73 -27.93 -6.08
N ALA A 13 -65.83 -27.65 -5.15
CA ALA A 13 -64.88 -26.55 -5.24
C ALA A 13 -63.72 -26.99 -6.12
N LEU A 14 -63.59 -26.37 -7.31
CA LEU A 14 -62.52 -26.52 -8.25
C LEU A 14 -61.33 -25.73 -7.69
N CYS A 15 -60.41 -26.41 -7.02
CA CYS A 15 -59.08 -25.82 -6.66
C CYS A 15 -58.20 -25.77 -7.87
N LEU A 16 -58.13 -24.61 -8.54
CA LEU A 16 -57.02 -24.26 -9.47
C LEU A 16 -55.74 -24.07 -8.66
N GLY A 17 -54.92 -25.12 -8.64
CA GLY A 17 -53.57 -25.01 -8.10
C GLY A 17 -52.68 -24.23 -9.06
N LEU A 18 -52.43 -22.95 -8.75
CA LEU A 18 -51.29 -22.22 -9.36
C LEU A 18 -50.00 -22.76 -8.74
N GLY A 19 -49.34 -23.62 -9.47
CA GLY A 19 -47.97 -24.06 -9.14
C GLY A 19 -47.00 -22.89 -9.37
N LEU A 20 -46.58 -22.24 -8.25
CA LEU A 20 -45.49 -21.30 -8.27
C LEU A 20 -44.19 -22.12 -8.40
N VAL A 21 -43.68 -22.27 -9.62
CA VAL A 21 -42.32 -22.78 -9.85
C VAL A 21 -41.36 -21.67 -9.45
N ALA A 22 -40.85 -21.71 -8.22
CA ALA A 22 -39.75 -20.91 -7.79
C ALA A 22 -38.48 -21.34 -8.58
N MET A 23 -38.14 -20.60 -9.63
CA MET A 23 -36.81 -20.68 -10.24
C MET A 23 -35.80 -20.22 -9.18
N VAL A 24 -35.20 -21.17 -8.50
CA VAL A 24 -33.95 -20.92 -7.77
C VAL A 24 -32.90 -20.67 -8.83
N ALA A 25 -32.65 -19.38 -9.16
CA ALA A 25 -31.53 -18.99 -9.94
C ALA A 25 -30.30 -19.43 -9.13
N GLY A 26 -29.67 -20.49 -9.57
CA GLY A 26 -28.40 -20.96 -9.00
C GLY A 26 -27.38 -19.83 -9.12
N VAL A 27 -27.07 -19.18 -8.00
CA VAL A 27 -25.92 -18.31 -7.88
C VAL A 27 -24.72 -19.22 -7.99
N THR A 28 -24.23 -19.42 -9.21
CA THR A 28 -22.89 -19.99 -9.40
C THR A 28 -21.93 -19.02 -8.74
N PRO A 29 -21.16 -19.43 -7.71
CA PRO A 29 -20.14 -18.58 -7.16
C PRO A 29 -19.19 -18.25 -8.33
N ALA A 30 -19.07 -16.97 -8.67
CA ALA A 30 -18.02 -16.50 -9.56
C ALA A 30 -16.69 -16.95 -8.92
N ARG A 31 -16.13 -18.03 -9.43
CA ARG A 31 -14.75 -18.38 -9.13
C ARG A 31 -13.93 -17.20 -9.65
N SER A 32 -13.53 -16.32 -8.76
CA SER A 32 -12.41 -15.44 -9.00
C SER A 32 -11.23 -16.36 -9.26
N GLN A 33 -10.96 -16.67 -10.51
CA GLN A 33 -9.69 -17.26 -10.89
C GLN A 33 -8.68 -16.12 -10.73
N THR A 34 -8.13 -15.99 -9.54
CA THR A 34 -6.90 -15.23 -9.37
C THR A 34 -5.88 -15.92 -10.26
N ALA A 35 -5.38 -15.21 -11.26
CA ALA A 35 -4.32 -15.73 -12.11
C ALA A 35 -3.14 -16.11 -11.20
N PRO A 36 -2.52 -17.28 -11.40
CA PRO A 36 -1.38 -17.69 -10.58
C PRO A 36 -0.29 -16.61 -10.65
N ILE A 37 0.41 -16.38 -9.54
CA ILE A 37 1.56 -15.48 -9.52
C ILE A 37 2.59 -15.99 -10.52
N THR A 38 2.89 -15.18 -11.53
CA THR A 38 3.93 -15.48 -12.51
C THR A 38 5.20 -14.72 -12.09
N PRO A 39 6.29 -15.44 -11.75
CA PRO A 39 7.56 -14.80 -11.45
C PRO A 39 8.02 -13.92 -12.61
N THR A 40 8.33 -12.67 -12.31
CA THR A 40 8.85 -11.70 -13.27
C THR A 40 10.27 -11.33 -12.85
N PRO A 41 11.28 -11.40 -13.71
CA PRO A 41 12.61 -10.93 -13.37
C PRO A 41 12.62 -9.41 -13.18
N ILE A 42 13.55 -8.92 -12.35
CA ILE A 42 13.76 -7.46 -12.21
C ILE A 42 14.19 -6.93 -13.58
N PRO A 43 13.48 -5.95 -14.15
CA PRO A 43 13.79 -5.44 -15.48
C PRO A 43 15.08 -4.62 -15.47
N THR A 44 15.68 -4.45 -16.66
CA THR A 44 16.83 -3.55 -16.84
C THR A 44 16.47 -2.15 -16.36
N GLN A 45 17.30 -1.59 -15.50
CA GLN A 45 17.07 -0.27 -14.93
C GLN A 45 17.26 0.84 -15.98
N ALA A 46 16.41 1.86 -15.92
CA ALA A 46 16.62 3.07 -16.68
C ALA A 46 17.89 3.79 -16.17
N PRO A 47 18.62 4.51 -17.04
CA PRO A 47 19.75 5.32 -16.61
C PRO A 47 19.36 6.25 -15.47
N ALA A 48 20.17 6.29 -14.42
CA ALA A 48 19.97 7.17 -13.28
C ALA A 48 21.33 7.66 -12.77
N LYS A 49 21.34 8.83 -12.14
CA LYS A 49 22.48 9.37 -11.40
C LYS A 49 22.19 9.26 -9.93
N ASP A 50 23.17 8.83 -9.16
CA ASP A 50 23.10 8.86 -7.72
C ASP A 50 23.84 10.06 -7.14
N GLY A 51 23.51 10.40 -5.91
CA GLY A 51 24.11 11.52 -5.19
C GLY A 51 23.79 11.49 -3.70
N MET A 52 24.35 12.47 -3.01
CA MET A 52 24.12 12.68 -1.58
C MET A 52 23.40 14.02 -1.37
N ALA A 53 22.23 13.98 -0.79
CA ALA A 53 21.48 15.17 -0.40
C ALA A 53 21.79 15.53 1.06
N PRO A 54 22.23 16.76 1.35
CA PRO A 54 22.37 17.23 2.73
C PRO A 54 20.97 17.40 3.35
N VAL A 55 20.82 16.86 4.55
CA VAL A 55 19.61 17.05 5.37
C VAL A 55 20.03 17.50 6.77
N PRO A 56 19.15 18.06 7.61
CA PRO A 56 19.53 18.58 8.92
C PRO A 56 20.33 17.56 9.76
N GLY A 57 21.65 17.81 9.90
CA GLY A 57 22.57 16.98 10.66
C GLY A 57 22.86 15.58 10.09
N SER A 58 22.62 15.34 8.79
CA SER A 58 22.88 14.06 8.12
C SER A 58 22.99 14.22 6.60
N GLN A 59 23.10 13.11 5.88
CA GLN A 59 23.05 13.03 4.42
C GLN A 59 22.28 11.80 3.98
N LEU A 60 21.47 11.94 2.92
CA LEU A 60 20.71 10.86 2.31
C LEU A 60 21.26 10.54 0.92
N TRP A 61 21.50 9.28 0.68
CA TRP A 61 21.75 8.80 -0.67
C TRP A 61 20.45 8.71 -1.46
N TYR A 62 20.49 9.14 -2.71
CA TYR A 62 19.40 9.03 -3.66
C TYR A 62 19.91 8.61 -5.03
N TRP A 63 19.03 8.09 -5.85
CA TRP A 63 19.17 7.97 -7.29
C TRP A 63 18.02 8.72 -7.98
N ASP A 64 18.30 9.24 -9.18
CA ASP A 64 17.41 10.10 -9.95
C ASP A 64 17.56 9.78 -11.44
N THR A 65 16.49 9.39 -12.11
CA THR A 65 16.50 9.14 -13.56
C THR A 65 16.66 10.43 -14.38
N GLY A 66 16.49 11.59 -13.75
CA GLY A 66 16.55 12.88 -14.44
C GLY A 66 15.36 13.09 -15.39
N GLY A 67 15.56 14.01 -16.34
CA GLY A 67 14.55 14.36 -17.34
C GLY A 67 13.62 15.49 -16.89
N GLN A 68 12.67 15.86 -17.79
CA GLN A 68 11.70 16.95 -17.59
C GLN A 68 10.32 16.44 -17.17
N GLY A 69 10.16 15.13 -16.99
CA GLY A 69 8.91 14.52 -16.57
C GLY A 69 8.49 14.94 -15.16
N THR A 70 7.20 14.87 -14.88
CA THR A 70 6.68 15.12 -13.53
C THR A 70 7.37 14.16 -12.54
N PRO A 71 7.87 14.65 -11.38
CA PRO A 71 8.60 13.81 -10.46
C PRO A 71 7.70 12.83 -9.71
N ILE A 72 8.17 11.57 -9.59
CA ILE A 72 7.66 10.57 -8.65
C ILE A 72 8.78 10.28 -7.64
N VAL A 73 8.52 10.51 -6.36
CA VAL A 73 9.45 10.20 -5.27
C VAL A 73 8.99 8.92 -4.57
N LEU A 74 9.92 7.97 -4.43
CA LEU A 74 9.68 6.63 -3.88
C LEU A 74 10.27 6.53 -2.46
N LEU A 75 9.43 6.23 -1.48
CA LEU A 75 9.77 6.12 -0.07
C LEU A 75 9.63 4.68 0.44
N HIS A 76 10.75 4.06 0.73
CA HIS A 76 10.88 2.63 0.99
C HIS A 76 10.32 2.16 2.36
N PRO A 77 9.95 0.84 2.49
CA PRO A 77 9.57 0.20 3.74
C PRO A 77 10.75 0.10 4.74
N ALA A 78 10.49 -0.36 5.96
CA ALA A 78 11.54 -0.63 6.95
C ALA A 78 12.50 -1.74 6.52
N THR A 79 11.97 -2.75 5.83
CA THR A 79 12.67 -3.92 5.32
C THR A 79 13.37 -3.68 3.98
N GLY A 80 13.38 -2.46 3.47
CA GLY A 80 14.03 -2.09 2.22
C GLY A 80 14.82 -0.80 2.33
N SER A 81 15.41 -0.39 1.22
CA SER A 81 16.14 0.86 1.05
C SER A 81 15.76 1.50 -0.29
N GLY A 82 16.43 2.57 -0.69
CA GLY A 82 16.25 3.13 -2.03
C GLY A 82 16.48 2.14 -3.17
N LEU A 83 17.12 1.00 -2.89
CA LEU A 83 17.42 -0.05 -3.87
C LEU A 83 16.24 -1.02 -4.11
N ILE A 84 15.20 -0.99 -3.30
CA ILE A 84 14.08 -1.96 -3.39
C ILE A 84 13.18 -1.74 -4.61
N TRP A 85 13.26 -0.60 -5.26
CA TRP A 85 12.35 -0.14 -6.31
C TRP A 85 12.70 -0.61 -7.73
N GLY A 86 13.43 -1.74 -7.86
CA GLY A 86 13.89 -2.25 -9.15
C GLY A 86 12.78 -2.54 -10.17
N TYR A 87 11.57 -2.87 -9.71
CA TYR A 87 10.42 -3.07 -10.59
C TYR A 87 9.67 -1.79 -10.95
N GLN A 88 9.82 -0.73 -10.17
CA GLN A 88 9.11 0.55 -10.34
C GLN A 88 9.90 1.53 -11.19
N GLN A 89 11.20 1.64 -10.93
CA GLN A 89 12.09 2.63 -11.53
C GLN A 89 12.01 2.66 -13.08
N PRO A 90 12.23 1.53 -13.79
CA PRO A 90 12.25 1.57 -15.25
C PRO A 90 10.85 1.73 -15.84
N VAL A 91 9.82 1.24 -15.17
CA VAL A 91 8.44 1.31 -15.65
C VAL A 91 7.92 2.74 -15.58
N PHE A 92 8.16 3.44 -14.46
CA PHE A 92 7.72 4.83 -14.31
C PHE A 92 8.56 5.78 -15.18
N ALA A 93 9.88 5.52 -15.32
CA ALA A 93 10.72 6.28 -16.23
C ALA A 93 10.28 6.12 -17.70
N LYS A 94 9.95 4.90 -18.13
CA LYS A 94 9.42 4.63 -19.48
C LYS A 94 8.07 5.32 -19.71
N ALA A 95 7.25 5.49 -18.66
CA ALA A 95 6.00 6.23 -18.71
C ALA A 95 6.18 7.76 -18.77
N GLY A 96 7.43 8.25 -18.78
CA GLY A 96 7.75 9.68 -18.94
C GLY A 96 7.91 10.46 -17.63
N TYR A 97 7.94 9.79 -16.48
CA TYR A 97 8.17 10.44 -15.19
C TYR A 97 9.67 10.54 -14.87
N ARG A 98 10.06 11.60 -14.15
CA ARG A 98 11.34 11.66 -13.44
C ARG A 98 11.19 10.88 -12.14
N VAL A 99 11.95 9.79 -11.98
CA VAL A 99 11.78 8.89 -10.83
C VAL A 99 12.96 9.05 -9.88
N ILE A 100 12.65 9.26 -8.61
CA ILE A 100 13.62 9.44 -7.54
C ILE A 100 13.36 8.41 -6.45
N GLY A 101 14.38 7.63 -6.10
CA GLY A 101 14.37 6.79 -4.91
C GLY A 101 15.51 7.19 -3.98
N TYR A 102 15.30 7.04 -2.69
CA TYR A 102 16.34 7.39 -1.71
C TYR A 102 16.35 6.42 -0.52
N SER A 103 17.48 6.35 0.15
CA SER A 103 17.62 5.62 1.41
C SER A 103 17.51 6.58 2.58
N ARG A 104 16.67 6.23 3.58
CA ARG A 104 16.54 7.01 4.81
C ARG A 104 17.80 6.93 5.66
N ARG A 105 17.94 7.77 6.68
CA ARG A 105 19.03 7.69 7.67
C ARG A 105 19.16 6.29 8.24
N GLY A 106 20.36 5.76 8.39
CA GLY A 106 20.62 4.41 8.88
C GLY A 106 20.38 3.30 7.89
N TYR A 107 20.03 3.64 6.65
CA TYR A 107 19.88 2.68 5.56
C TYR A 107 21.06 2.76 4.59
N ILE A 108 21.31 1.65 3.87
CA ILE A 108 22.45 1.50 2.96
C ILE A 108 22.64 2.73 2.07
N ASN A 109 23.90 3.11 1.89
CA ASN A 109 24.41 4.26 1.14
C ASN A 109 24.12 5.63 1.80
N SER A 110 23.16 5.78 2.69
CA SER A 110 22.93 6.99 3.48
C SER A 110 23.84 7.03 4.72
N ALA A 111 23.90 8.20 5.37
CA ALA A 111 24.64 8.31 6.63
C ALA A 111 24.08 7.33 7.69
N PRO A 112 24.96 6.76 8.54
CA PRO A 112 24.55 5.94 9.66
C PRO A 112 23.56 6.68 10.56
N PHE A 113 22.70 5.92 11.24
CA PHE A 113 21.77 6.49 12.20
C PHE A 113 22.52 6.99 13.44
N ASP A 114 22.27 8.26 13.80
CA ASP A 114 22.73 8.86 15.06
C ASP A 114 21.55 9.01 16.04
N ARG A 115 21.62 8.33 17.19
CA ARG A 115 20.59 8.39 18.23
C ARG A 115 20.43 9.77 18.85
N ASN A 116 21.52 10.56 18.87
CA ASN A 116 21.52 11.92 19.40
C ASN A 116 20.93 12.92 18.39
N ASN A 117 20.83 12.51 17.11
CA ASN A 117 20.29 13.31 16.02
C ASN A 117 19.44 12.45 15.09
N ALA A 118 18.34 11.94 15.61
CA ALA A 118 17.43 11.08 14.86
C ALA A 118 16.85 11.74 13.61
N GLY A 119 16.70 13.06 13.62
CA GLY A 119 15.99 13.81 12.63
C GLY A 119 14.50 13.46 12.57
N ILE A 120 13.80 14.09 11.64
CA ILE A 120 12.38 13.83 11.35
C ILE A 120 12.27 13.43 9.88
N GLY A 121 11.68 12.26 9.59
CA GLY A 121 11.67 11.70 8.25
C GLY A 121 10.98 12.59 7.20
N SER A 122 9.92 13.31 7.58
CA SER A 122 9.24 14.27 6.70
C SER A 122 10.08 15.54 6.43
N GLU A 123 10.89 15.98 7.40
CA GLU A 123 11.83 17.10 7.19
C GLU A 123 13.02 16.68 6.32
N ASP A 124 13.48 15.44 6.47
CA ASP A 124 14.52 14.87 5.61
C ASP A 124 14.03 14.77 4.16
N LEU A 125 12.81 14.29 3.96
CA LEU A 125 12.19 14.26 2.64
C LEU A 125 12.04 15.67 2.06
N ARG A 126 11.64 16.65 2.87
CA ARG A 126 11.55 18.06 2.43
C ARG A 126 12.92 18.57 1.98
N ALA A 127 13.97 18.35 2.78
CA ALA A 127 15.32 18.77 2.43
C ALA A 127 15.84 18.11 1.14
N LEU A 128 15.55 16.80 0.96
CA LEU A 128 15.89 16.08 -0.27
C LEU A 128 15.21 16.69 -1.51
N VAL A 129 13.88 16.91 -1.47
CA VAL A 129 13.15 17.44 -2.63
C VAL A 129 13.52 18.90 -2.92
N ASP A 130 13.89 19.68 -1.90
CA ASP A 130 14.42 21.03 -2.05
C ASP A 130 15.83 21.01 -2.66
N HIS A 131 16.71 20.11 -2.22
CA HIS A 131 18.05 19.90 -2.80
C HIS A 131 17.97 19.54 -4.29
N LEU A 132 16.99 18.72 -4.68
CA LEU A 132 16.76 18.32 -6.07
C LEU A 132 16.01 19.37 -6.91
N GLY A 133 15.63 20.50 -6.31
CA GLY A 133 14.90 21.57 -6.97
C GLY A 133 13.49 21.14 -7.42
N LEU A 134 12.88 20.16 -6.75
CA LEU A 134 11.53 19.71 -7.13
C LEU A 134 10.49 20.75 -6.68
N GLY A 135 9.58 21.10 -7.58
CA GLY A 135 8.38 21.84 -7.25
C GLY A 135 7.34 20.93 -6.58
N ARG A 136 6.24 20.64 -7.31
CA ARG A 136 5.25 19.65 -6.90
C ARG A 136 5.62 18.28 -7.46
N PHE A 137 5.30 17.21 -6.71
CA PHE A 137 5.65 15.85 -7.09
C PHE A 137 4.59 14.85 -6.62
N HIS A 138 4.60 13.64 -7.20
CA HIS A 138 3.85 12.51 -6.70
C HIS A 138 4.70 11.77 -5.66
N LEU A 139 4.12 11.44 -4.51
CA LEU A 139 4.78 10.67 -3.46
C LEU A 139 4.19 9.27 -3.38
N VAL A 140 5.04 8.26 -3.54
CA VAL A 140 4.68 6.84 -3.45
C VAL A 140 5.47 6.21 -2.31
N ALA A 141 4.79 5.65 -1.35
CA ALA A 141 5.41 5.10 -0.14
C ALA A 141 4.88 3.71 0.20
N SER A 142 5.73 2.88 0.79
CA SER A 142 5.34 1.55 1.27
C SER A 142 5.66 1.37 2.74
N ALA A 143 4.79 0.67 3.45
CA ALA A 143 4.94 0.26 4.85
C ALA A 143 5.41 1.42 5.75
N ALA A 144 6.54 1.28 6.45
CA ALA A 144 7.07 2.33 7.33
C ALA A 144 7.28 3.69 6.62
N GLY A 145 7.59 3.68 5.32
CA GLY A 145 7.64 4.89 4.50
C GLY A 145 6.30 5.62 4.44
N GLY A 146 5.19 4.90 4.51
CA GLY A 146 3.83 5.46 4.50
C GLY A 146 3.57 6.40 5.69
N SER A 147 4.07 6.10 6.88
CA SER A 147 3.94 7.00 8.03
C SER A 147 4.70 8.31 7.85
N ILE A 148 5.89 8.26 7.22
CA ILE A 148 6.67 9.46 6.89
C ILE A 148 5.97 10.25 5.77
N ALA A 149 5.42 9.56 4.77
CA ALA A 149 4.68 10.18 3.67
C ALA A 149 3.40 10.89 4.17
N SER A 150 2.69 10.30 5.11
CA SER A 150 1.54 10.93 5.79
C SER A 150 1.98 12.17 6.57
N ASP A 151 3.03 12.07 7.35
CA ASP A 151 3.61 13.18 8.11
C ASP A 151 4.04 14.34 7.20
N PHE A 152 4.63 14.01 6.04
CA PHE A 152 4.94 14.98 4.99
C PHE A 152 3.67 15.63 4.43
N ALA A 153 2.64 14.84 4.15
CA ALA A 153 1.38 15.35 3.62
C ALA A 153 0.70 16.31 4.60
N PHE A 154 0.70 16.02 5.89
CA PHE A 154 0.17 16.94 6.90
C PHE A 154 1.00 18.21 7.08
N SER A 155 2.31 18.16 6.83
CA SER A 155 3.21 19.31 6.97
C SER A 155 3.32 20.14 5.69
N TYR A 156 3.28 19.49 4.52
CA TYR A 156 3.68 20.07 3.23
C TYR A 156 2.74 19.70 2.09
N GLN A 157 1.45 19.50 2.36
CA GLN A 157 0.45 19.06 1.38
C GLN A 157 0.49 19.83 0.04
N PRO A 158 0.71 21.18 -0.01
CA PRO A 158 0.81 21.91 -1.27
C PRO A 158 1.97 21.47 -2.19
N ARG A 159 2.96 20.76 -1.66
CA ARG A 159 4.08 20.22 -2.44
C ARG A 159 3.69 18.93 -3.17
N LEU A 160 2.57 18.31 -2.83
CA LEU A 160 2.13 17.05 -3.43
C LEU A 160 1.17 17.29 -4.59
N LEU A 161 1.37 16.54 -5.68
CA LEU A 161 0.38 16.33 -6.74
C LEU A 161 -0.57 15.21 -6.33
N SER A 162 -0.03 14.08 -5.84
CA SER A 162 -0.79 12.98 -5.27
C SER A 162 0.03 12.24 -4.21
N LEU A 163 -0.67 11.46 -3.41
CA LEU A 163 -0.11 10.60 -2.38
C LEU A 163 -0.57 9.16 -2.61
N THR A 164 0.39 8.24 -2.75
CA THR A 164 0.13 6.79 -2.76
C THR A 164 0.76 6.16 -1.54
N ILE A 165 -0.02 5.45 -0.74
CA ILE A 165 0.48 4.70 0.41
C ILE A 165 0.06 3.24 0.29
N SER A 166 1.06 2.37 0.27
CA SER A 166 0.88 0.92 0.26
C SER A 166 1.14 0.34 1.64
N SER A 167 0.25 -0.56 2.08
CA SER A 167 0.48 -1.41 3.27
C SER A 167 0.87 -0.62 4.53
N ASN A 168 0.11 0.45 4.87
CA ASN A 168 0.39 1.28 6.06
C ASN A 168 -0.89 1.90 6.63
N SER A 169 -0.93 2.10 7.94
CA SER A 169 -2.03 2.75 8.66
C SER A 169 -1.93 4.28 8.73
N PHE A 170 -1.17 4.93 7.86
CA PHE A 170 -0.92 6.39 7.85
C PHE A 170 -0.24 6.93 9.12
N GLY A 171 0.27 6.05 9.98
CA GLY A 171 0.81 6.46 11.27
C GLY A 171 -0.24 6.91 12.29
N VAL A 172 -1.52 6.61 12.05
CA VAL A 172 -2.63 6.91 12.97
C VAL A 172 -2.42 6.22 14.31
N ARG A 173 -2.57 6.97 15.41
CA ARG A 173 -2.26 6.51 16.77
C ARG A 173 -3.47 6.44 17.71
N ASP A 174 -4.66 6.77 17.21
CA ASP A 174 -5.90 6.77 17.99
C ASP A 174 -7.08 6.14 17.25
N GLY A 175 -8.22 6.11 17.90
CA GLY A 175 -9.48 5.65 17.31
C GLY A 175 -9.51 4.17 16.94
N GLU A 176 -10.47 3.81 16.10
CA GLU A 176 -10.68 2.43 15.70
C GLU A 176 -9.60 1.91 14.74
N ILE A 177 -8.99 2.81 13.95
CA ILE A 177 -7.88 2.45 13.05
C ILE A 177 -6.68 1.96 13.85
N ALA A 178 -6.26 2.68 14.90
CA ALA A 178 -5.14 2.29 15.75
C ALA A 178 -5.42 1.00 16.53
N LYS A 179 -6.65 0.84 17.06
CA LYS A 179 -7.09 -0.39 17.73
C LYS A 179 -7.01 -1.59 16.77
N ALA A 180 -7.56 -1.46 15.56
CA ALA A 180 -7.51 -2.50 14.54
C ALA A 180 -6.07 -2.85 14.16
N ALA A 181 -5.21 -1.85 13.89
CA ALA A 181 -3.81 -2.05 13.55
C ALA A 181 -3.02 -2.79 14.64
N THR A 182 -3.34 -2.54 15.91
CA THR A 182 -2.72 -3.24 17.05
C THR A 182 -3.24 -4.67 17.18
N PHE A 183 -4.55 -4.88 17.01
CA PHE A 183 -5.20 -6.18 17.20
C PHE A 183 -4.84 -7.21 16.12
N ILE A 184 -4.55 -6.75 14.91
CA ILE A 184 -4.25 -7.62 13.76
C ILE A 184 -2.96 -8.43 13.96
N ARG A 185 -1.96 -7.89 14.66
CA ARG A 185 -0.67 -8.56 14.85
C ARG A 185 -0.76 -9.58 15.98
N PRO A 186 -0.56 -10.88 15.68
CA PRO A 186 -0.56 -11.90 16.72
C PRO A 186 0.66 -11.76 17.63
N LYS A 187 0.57 -12.37 18.82
CA LYS A 187 1.72 -12.51 19.72
C LYS A 187 2.86 -13.26 18.99
N GLY A 188 4.09 -12.77 19.13
CA GLY A 188 5.26 -13.35 18.45
C GLY A 188 5.42 -12.85 17.00
N TRP A 189 4.69 -11.82 16.60
CA TRP A 189 4.79 -11.27 15.24
C TRP A 189 6.20 -10.79 14.89
N ASP A 190 6.86 -10.10 15.80
CA ASP A 190 8.17 -9.50 15.54
C ASP A 190 9.30 -10.55 15.52
N GLU A 191 9.07 -11.74 16.06
CA GLU A 191 9.99 -12.88 16.04
C GLU A 191 9.87 -13.73 14.77
N MET A 192 8.82 -13.54 13.98
CA MET A 192 8.65 -14.25 12.70
C MET A 192 9.69 -13.78 11.67
N PRO A 193 10.17 -14.67 10.78
CA PRO A 193 11.05 -14.30 9.69
C PRO A 193 10.48 -13.15 8.83
N ALA A 194 11.34 -12.25 8.38
CA ALA A 194 10.92 -11.06 7.62
C ALA A 194 10.13 -11.43 6.37
N GLU A 195 10.58 -12.43 5.60
CA GLU A 195 9.90 -12.91 4.40
C GLU A 195 8.51 -13.49 4.69
N PHE A 196 8.29 -14.02 5.90
CA PHE A 196 6.98 -14.51 6.31
C PHE A 196 6.01 -13.36 6.61
N ARG A 197 6.49 -12.30 7.24
CA ARG A 197 5.69 -11.12 7.59
C ARG A 197 5.36 -10.23 6.39
N GLU A 198 6.29 -10.17 5.44
CA GLU A 198 6.28 -9.20 4.34
C GLU A 198 5.74 -9.78 3.02
N LEU A 199 6.06 -11.05 2.73
CA LEU A 199 5.70 -11.68 1.46
C LEU A 199 4.51 -12.63 1.62
N GLY A 200 3.55 -12.53 0.72
CA GLY A 200 2.36 -13.38 0.71
C GLY A 200 2.68 -14.87 0.49
N PRO A 201 1.86 -15.78 1.02
CA PRO A 201 2.12 -17.23 0.92
C PRO A 201 2.15 -17.69 -0.53
N SER A 202 1.29 -17.17 -1.38
CA SER A 202 1.24 -17.52 -2.81
C SER A 202 2.53 -17.12 -3.53
N TYR A 203 3.08 -15.92 -3.22
CA TYR A 203 4.36 -15.48 -3.79
C TYR A 203 5.52 -16.36 -3.31
N ARG A 204 5.60 -16.63 -2.00
CA ARG A 204 6.68 -17.49 -1.46
C ARG A 204 6.67 -18.88 -2.06
N ALA A 205 5.51 -19.44 -2.34
CA ALA A 205 5.36 -20.75 -2.98
C ALA A 205 5.72 -20.72 -4.47
N ALA A 206 5.32 -19.66 -5.19
CA ALA A 206 5.48 -19.58 -6.64
C ALA A 206 6.87 -19.09 -7.08
N ASN A 207 7.57 -18.27 -6.25
CA ASN A 207 8.81 -17.60 -6.62
C ASN A 207 9.90 -17.66 -5.53
N PRO A 208 10.46 -18.83 -5.19
CA PRO A 208 11.53 -18.94 -4.19
C PRO A 208 12.77 -18.08 -4.50
N GLU A 209 13.14 -17.95 -5.78
CA GLU A 209 14.27 -17.09 -6.18
C GLU A 209 13.97 -15.61 -5.97
N GLY A 210 12.74 -15.18 -6.20
CA GLY A 210 12.29 -13.81 -5.89
C GLY A 210 12.28 -13.53 -4.39
N VAL A 211 11.92 -14.52 -3.56
CA VAL A 211 12.03 -14.43 -2.09
C VAL A 211 13.49 -14.24 -1.69
N LYS A 212 14.41 -15.05 -2.23
CA LYS A 212 15.85 -14.94 -1.96
C LYS A 212 16.39 -13.55 -2.36
N ALA A 213 16.06 -13.08 -3.54
CA ALA A 213 16.48 -11.77 -4.01
C ALA A 213 15.94 -10.63 -3.13
N TRP A 214 14.69 -10.73 -2.64
CA TRP A 214 14.11 -9.78 -1.70
C TRP A 214 14.85 -9.80 -0.35
N MET A 215 15.14 -10.99 0.20
CA MET A 215 15.89 -11.15 1.45
C MET A 215 17.30 -10.58 1.35
N GLU A 216 17.98 -10.75 0.21
CA GLU A 216 19.31 -10.15 -0.01
C GLU A 216 19.28 -8.62 0.07
N LEU A 217 18.22 -7.98 -0.42
CA LEU A 217 18.04 -6.54 -0.31
C LEU A 217 17.65 -6.13 1.12
N GLU A 218 16.80 -6.90 1.77
CA GLU A 218 16.37 -6.69 3.15
C GLU A 218 17.57 -6.75 4.12
N HIS A 219 18.38 -7.82 4.06
CA HIS A 219 19.55 -8.00 4.91
C HIS A 219 20.59 -6.89 4.76
N LYS A 220 20.68 -6.27 3.60
CA LYS A 220 21.60 -5.16 3.33
C LYS A 220 21.00 -3.79 3.62
N ALA A 221 19.67 -3.71 3.84
CA ALA A 221 18.97 -2.44 3.87
C ALA A 221 19.38 -1.55 5.03
N VAL A 222 19.49 -2.10 6.25
CA VAL A 222 19.76 -1.34 7.48
C VAL A 222 21.24 -1.41 7.84
N ILE A 223 21.84 -0.24 8.10
CA ILE A 223 23.22 -0.13 8.61
C ILE A 223 23.16 -0.01 10.13
N GLY A 224 23.55 -1.08 10.82
CA GLY A 224 23.53 -1.14 12.27
C GLY A 224 22.18 -1.58 12.85
N ARG A 225 21.65 -0.85 13.83
CA ARG A 225 20.36 -1.14 14.46
C ARG A 225 19.22 -0.44 13.73
N GLU A 226 18.10 -1.17 13.54
CA GLU A 226 16.87 -0.55 13.07
C GLU A 226 16.43 0.60 13.99
N PHE A 227 16.02 1.69 13.37
CA PHE A 227 15.54 2.86 14.06
C PHE A 227 14.34 3.50 13.37
N ARG A 228 13.43 4.04 14.18
CA ARG A 228 12.28 4.79 13.69
C ARG A 228 12.45 6.27 13.99
N GLN A 229 12.50 7.08 12.95
CA GLN A 229 12.44 8.53 13.09
C GLN A 229 11.09 8.93 13.66
N PRO A 230 11.04 9.90 14.61
CA PRO A 230 9.77 10.44 15.08
C PRO A 230 9.01 11.12 13.96
N LEU A 231 7.69 11.17 14.08
CA LEU A 231 6.85 11.98 13.22
C LEU A 231 6.76 13.40 13.78
N LYS A 232 6.68 14.39 12.92
CA LYS A 232 6.48 15.80 13.29
C LYS A 232 5.07 16.06 13.79
N ASN A 233 4.10 15.38 13.17
CA ASN A 233 2.68 15.55 13.48
C ASN A 233 2.19 14.40 14.38
N GLU A 234 1.29 14.73 15.28
CA GLU A 234 0.39 13.74 15.84
C GLU A 234 -0.72 13.46 14.83
N ILE A 235 -0.70 12.23 14.27
CA ILE A 235 -1.67 11.82 13.25
C ILE A 235 -2.79 11.05 13.96
N THR A 236 -3.95 11.69 14.05
CA THR A 236 -5.17 11.09 14.59
C THR A 236 -6.11 10.64 13.47
N GLN A 237 -7.00 9.68 13.78
CA GLN A 237 -8.02 9.25 12.82
C GLN A 237 -8.85 10.45 12.32
N ALA A 238 -9.23 11.34 13.22
CA ALA A 238 -10.02 12.53 12.88
C ALA A 238 -9.31 13.49 11.92
N ARG A 239 -7.99 13.51 11.91
CA ARG A 239 -7.21 14.38 11.03
C ARG A 239 -7.11 13.87 9.60
N LEU A 240 -7.39 12.60 9.32
CA LEU A 240 -7.33 12.05 7.96
C LEU A 240 -8.23 12.84 6.98
N LYS A 241 -9.34 13.39 7.44
CA LYS A 241 -10.23 14.29 6.65
C LYS A 241 -9.58 15.61 6.20
N GLU A 242 -8.43 16.00 6.79
CA GLU A 242 -7.68 17.20 6.41
C GLU A 242 -6.89 17.00 5.11
N LEU A 243 -6.69 15.75 4.69
CA LEU A 243 -6.02 15.45 3.42
C LEU A 243 -6.93 15.84 2.24
N LYS A 244 -6.45 16.76 1.41
CA LYS A 244 -7.12 17.26 0.20
C LYS A 244 -6.39 16.86 -1.07
N VAL A 245 -5.15 16.39 -0.94
CA VAL A 245 -4.41 15.81 -2.06
C VAL A 245 -5.08 14.51 -2.52
N PRO A 246 -5.11 14.19 -3.83
CA PRO A 246 -5.57 12.89 -4.29
C PRO A 246 -4.80 11.75 -3.62
N VAL A 247 -5.52 10.81 -2.99
CA VAL A 247 -4.92 9.68 -2.24
C VAL A 247 -5.28 8.35 -2.88
N LEU A 248 -4.27 7.51 -3.08
CA LEU A 248 -4.41 6.09 -3.40
C LEU A 248 -3.87 5.25 -2.24
N LEU A 249 -4.69 4.33 -1.74
CA LEU A 249 -4.23 3.26 -0.87
C LEU A 249 -4.03 2.00 -1.69
N ILE A 250 -2.92 1.30 -1.47
CA ILE A 250 -2.68 -0.02 -2.05
C ILE A 250 -2.58 -1.04 -0.92
N ALA A 251 -3.30 -2.14 -1.03
CA ALA A 251 -3.28 -3.22 -0.04
C ALA A 251 -3.14 -4.57 -0.73
N GLY A 252 -2.20 -5.37 -0.27
CA GLY A 252 -2.14 -6.78 -0.64
C GLY A 252 -3.33 -7.54 -0.05
N ALA A 253 -3.98 -8.39 -0.85
CA ALA A 253 -5.15 -9.15 -0.39
C ALA A 253 -4.80 -10.20 0.68
N ALA A 254 -3.53 -10.62 0.73
CA ALA A 254 -2.98 -11.54 1.72
C ALA A 254 -2.05 -10.86 2.74
N ASP A 255 -2.11 -9.52 2.85
CA ASP A 255 -1.32 -8.76 3.82
C ASP A 255 -1.84 -9.01 5.24
N MET A 256 -1.02 -9.66 6.06
CA MET A 256 -1.34 -9.98 7.45
C MET A 256 -1.09 -8.81 8.41
N SER A 257 -0.31 -7.81 7.99
CA SER A 257 0.05 -6.63 8.80
C SER A 257 -0.89 -5.45 8.60
N THR A 258 -1.30 -5.24 7.35
CA THR A 258 -2.21 -4.16 6.95
C THR A 258 -3.25 -4.70 5.96
N PRO A 259 -4.18 -5.56 6.42
CA PRO A 259 -5.12 -6.23 5.57
C PRO A 259 -6.08 -5.25 4.87
N PRO A 260 -6.76 -5.70 3.81
CA PRO A 260 -7.74 -4.89 3.08
C PRO A 260 -8.82 -4.22 3.95
N SER A 261 -9.20 -4.83 5.06
CA SER A 261 -10.14 -4.25 6.03
C SER A 261 -9.63 -2.94 6.63
N LEU A 262 -8.37 -2.90 7.04
CA LEU A 262 -7.75 -1.71 7.61
C LEU A 262 -7.63 -0.59 6.55
N SER A 263 -7.27 -0.93 5.32
CA SER A 263 -7.21 0.04 4.21
C SER A 263 -8.59 0.62 3.89
N ARG A 264 -9.67 -0.16 3.98
CA ARG A 264 -11.04 0.36 3.83
C ARG A 264 -11.43 1.32 4.96
N MET A 265 -11.05 1.02 6.20
CA MET A 265 -11.30 1.92 7.34
C MET A 265 -10.62 3.28 7.12
N ILE A 266 -9.36 3.26 6.69
CA ILE A 266 -8.60 4.49 6.40
C ILE A 266 -9.23 5.27 5.25
N ALA A 267 -9.57 4.58 4.16
CA ALA A 267 -10.19 5.20 2.99
C ALA A 267 -11.53 5.88 3.31
N ALA A 268 -12.30 5.34 4.24
CA ALA A 268 -13.57 5.92 4.68
C ALA A 268 -13.39 7.30 5.35
N GLU A 269 -12.21 7.58 5.92
CA GLU A 269 -11.89 8.86 6.56
C GLU A 269 -11.32 9.90 5.58
N ILE A 270 -10.91 9.50 4.37
CA ILE A 270 -10.25 10.39 3.40
C ILE A 270 -11.16 10.59 2.18
N ALA A 271 -11.77 11.75 2.09
CA ALA A 271 -12.69 12.07 1.01
C ALA A 271 -12.03 11.95 -0.38
N GLY A 272 -12.67 11.23 -1.29
CA GLY A 272 -12.18 11.03 -2.66
C GLY A 272 -10.97 10.10 -2.78
N SER A 273 -10.56 9.43 -1.71
CA SER A 273 -9.49 8.42 -1.78
C SER A 273 -9.93 7.20 -2.62
N ARG A 274 -8.94 6.55 -3.23
CA ARG A 274 -9.11 5.30 -3.98
C ARG A 274 -8.37 4.18 -3.27
N VAL A 275 -8.87 2.96 -3.41
CA VAL A 275 -8.19 1.76 -2.89
C VAL A 275 -7.99 0.77 -4.02
N ALA A 276 -6.75 0.29 -4.17
CA ALA A 276 -6.40 -0.82 -5.05
C ALA A 276 -6.04 -2.04 -4.20
N PHE A 277 -6.73 -3.15 -4.43
CA PHE A 277 -6.41 -4.43 -3.81
C PHE A 277 -5.60 -5.27 -4.78
N ILE A 278 -4.41 -5.71 -4.36
CA ILE A 278 -3.53 -6.55 -5.16
C ILE A 278 -3.76 -8.01 -4.76
N PRO A 279 -4.36 -8.83 -5.64
CA PRO A 279 -4.66 -10.23 -5.34
C PRO A 279 -3.41 -11.02 -4.95
N GLU A 280 -3.56 -12.00 -4.06
CA GLU A 280 -2.51 -12.96 -3.67
C GLU A 280 -1.20 -12.34 -3.14
N SER A 281 -1.15 -11.01 -2.99
CA SER A 281 0.03 -10.29 -2.48
C SER A 281 -0.05 -10.07 -0.99
N GLY A 282 1.09 -10.17 -0.32
CA GLY A 282 1.30 -9.79 1.07
C GLY A 282 1.57 -8.29 1.24
N HIS A 283 2.45 -7.98 2.18
CA HIS A 283 2.79 -6.61 2.57
C HIS A 283 3.65 -5.86 1.54
N SER A 284 4.43 -6.61 0.74
CA SER A 284 5.36 -6.07 -0.25
C SER A 284 4.81 -6.14 -1.69
N SER A 285 3.60 -5.64 -1.92
CA SER A 285 2.91 -5.70 -3.23
C SER A 285 3.73 -5.13 -4.40
N TYR A 286 4.56 -4.13 -4.15
CA TYR A 286 5.48 -3.54 -5.14
C TYR A 286 6.53 -4.54 -5.66
N TRP A 287 6.81 -5.59 -4.89
CA TRP A 287 7.75 -6.67 -5.21
C TRP A 287 7.04 -7.91 -5.72
N GLU A 288 5.96 -8.31 -5.07
CA GLU A 288 5.27 -9.57 -5.31
C GLU A 288 4.43 -9.56 -6.59
N GLN A 289 3.76 -8.45 -6.87
CA GLN A 289 2.87 -8.25 -8.03
C GLN A 289 3.16 -6.88 -8.68
N PRO A 290 4.41 -6.69 -9.19
CA PRO A 290 4.87 -5.37 -9.63
C PRO A 290 4.05 -4.79 -10.77
N GLU A 291 3.50 -5.61 -11.67
CA GLU A 291 2.68 -5.13 -12.79
C GLU A 291 1.37 -4.50 -12.31
N LEU A 292 0.70 -5.14 -11.36
CA LEU A 292 -0.55 -4.63 -10.79
C LEU A 292 -0.29 -3.39 -9.93
N PHE A 293 0.77 -3.42 -9.12
CA PHE A 293 1.18 -2.27 -8.33
C PHE A 293 1.51 -1.06 -9.22
N ASN A 294 2.35 -1.26 -10.24
CA ASN A 294 2.77 -0.20 -11.16
C ASN A 294 1.59 0.38 -11.92
N ARG A 295 0.66 -0.46 -12.38
CA ARG A 295 -0.57 -0.01 -13.04
C ARG A 295 -1.41 0.85 -12.11
N ALA A 296 -1.66 0.41 -10.88
CA ALA A 296 -2.45 1.17 -9.91
C ALA A 296 -1.84 2.56 -9.63
N VAL A 297 -0.50 2.62 -9.50
CA VAL A 297 0.22 3.90 -9.31
C VAL A 297 0.10 4.77 -10.56
N LEU A 298 0.40 4.23 -11.75
CA LEU A 298 0.35 5.01 -13.01
C LEU A 298 -1.05 5.53 -13.33
N ASP A 299 -2.09 4.72 -13.11
CA ASP A 299 -3.49 5.15 -13.27
C ASP A 299 -3.87 6.27 -12.29
N HIS A 300 -3.28 6.26 -11.09
CA HIS A 300 -3.53 7.30 -10.10
C HIS A 300 -2.81 8.60 -10.44
N VAL A 301 -1.50 8.55 -10.70
CA VAL A 301 -0.71 9.75 -11.00
C VAL A 301 -1.10 10.37 -12.35
N GLY A 302 -1.48 9.55 -13.34
CA GLY A 302 -1.95 10.01 -14.65
C GLY A 302 -3.33 10.68 -14.62
N ALA A 303 -4.14 10.40 -13.61
CA ALA A 303 -5.45 11.04 -13.43
C ALA A 303 -5.35 12.44 -12.76
N VAL A 304 -4.19 12.81 -12.24
CA VAL A 304 -3.94 14.10 -11.58
C VAL A 304 -3.29 15.06 -12.58
N LYS A 305 -4.00 16.15 -12.89
CA LYS A 305 -3.53 17.20 -13.80
C LYS A 305 -2.83 18.34 -13.03
#